data_467cf828db5430136eb4f31508149dcf
#
_entry.id   467cf828db5430136eb4f31508149dcf
#
_cell.length_a   1.000
_cell.length_b   1.000
_cell.length_c   1.000
_cell.angle_alpha   90.00
_cell.angle_beta   90.00
_cell.angle_gamma   90.00
#
_symmetry.space_group_name_H-M   'P 1'
#
loop_
_entity.id
_entity.type
_entity.pdbx_description
1 polymer ?
#
loop_
_entity_poly.entity_id
_entity_poly.type
_entity_poly.pdbx_seq_one_letter_code
_entity_poly.pdbx_strand_id
1 'polypeptide(L)'
;MSAPSTREVVADAIARRHRRQTKARWYAFAALAVLVVVLDQITKAIIRGQLELRERHEVFSWFSISRVNNEGIAFGLFPGRQEAIAVLTVVALSAIAIALAGLVSRNPMVAAGAGLLVGGSLGNLIDRLAHGAVTDFIDVARWPAFNVADCGITIGAILIVVGLMADDREAEEPE
;
A
#
# COMPACT_ATOMS: atom_id res chain seq x y z
N MET A 1 19.10 -47.81 7.66
CA MET A 1 18.50 -46.48 7.77
C MET A 1 17.78 -46.42 9.12
N SER A 2 18.26 -45.65 10.10
CA SER A 2 17.58 -45.50 11.40
C SER A 2 16.39 -44.56 11.26
N ALA A 3 15.31 -44.84 11.99
CA ALA A 3 14.16 -43.94 12.05
C ALA A 3 14.58 -42.58 12.67
N PRO A 4 14.00 -41.45 12.19
CA PRO A 4 14.31 -40.14 12.73
C PRO A 4 13.92 -40.04 14.22
N SER A 5 14.74 -39.37 15.00
CA SER A 5 14.46 -39.16 16.42
C SER A 5 13.24 -38.21 16.59
N THR A 6 12.57 -38.30 17.73
CA THR A 6 11.42 -37.45 18.08
C THR A 6 11.79 -35.95 17.98
N ARG A 7 13.02 -35.60 18.34
CA ARG A 7 13.54 -34.20 18.23
C ARG A 7 13.62 -33.73 16.77
N GLU A 8 14.09 -34.60 15.87
CA GLU A 8 14.17 -34.27 14.41
C GLU A 8 12.78 -34.11 13.81
N VAL A 9 11.83 -34.96 14.18
CA VAL A 9 10.43 -34.86 13.70
C VAL A 9 9.78 -33.56 14.18
N VAL A 10 9.97 -33.18 15.44
CA VAL A 10 9.44 -31.92 16.01
C VAL A 10 10.09 -30.71 15.35
N ALA A 11 11.42 -30.70 15.18
CA ALA A 11 12.13 -29.62 14.53
C ALA A 11 11.66 -29.41 13.07
N ASP A 12 11.46 -30.51 12.33
CA ASP A 12 10.96 -30.43 10.95
C ASP A 12 9.50 -29.93 10.89
N ALA A 13 8.64 -30.33 11.85
CA ALA A 13 7.27 -29.82 11.94
C ALA A 13 7.23 -28.31 12.21
N ILE A 14 8.07 -27.81 13.11
CA ILE A 14 8.23 -26.38 13.42
C ILE A 14 8.72 -25.63 12.18
N ALA A 15 9.77 -26.12 11.52
CA ALA A 15 10.32 -25.51 10.32
C ALA A 15 9.28 -25.42 9.18
N ARG A 16 8.49 -26.47 8.97
CA ARG A 16 7.38 -26.47 7.99
C ARG A 16 6.30 -25.45 8.36
N ARG A 17 5.94 -25.33 9.63
CA ARG A 17 4.97 -24.33 10.10
C ARG A 17 5.47 -22.90 9.82
N HIS A 18 6.71 -22.60 10.16
CA HIS A 18 7.32 -21.30 9.88
C HIS A 18 7.34 -20.98 8.38
N ARG A 19 7.76 -21.92 7.54
CA ARG A 19 7.76 -21.73 6.09
C ARG A 19 6.36 -21.46 5.52
N ARG A 20 5.32 -22.15 6.02
CA ARG A 20 3.93 -21.93 5.62
C ARG A 20 3.44 -20.53 6.02
N GLN A 21 3.74 -20.09 7.23
CA GLN A 21 3.37 -18.75 7.72
C GLN A 21 4.06 -17.66 6.92
N THR A 22 5.35 -17.79 6.65
CA THR A 22 6.09 -16.83 5.82
C THR A 22 5.50 -16.74 4.42
N LYS A 23 5.21 -17.85 3.76
CA LYS A 23 4.56 -17.86 2.44
C LYS A 23 3.18 -17.19 2.49
N ALA A 24 2.36 -17.48 3.50
CA ALA A 24 1.03 -16.87 3.65
C ALA A 24 1.11 -15.34 3.78
N ARG A 25 2.10 -14.82 4.50
CA ARG A 25 2.33 -13.36 4.64
C ARG A 25 2.72 -12.72 3.30
N TRP A 26 3.60 -13.34 2.54
CA TRP A 26 3.96 -12.86 1.20
C TRP A 26 2.79 -12.94 0.21
N TYR A 27 1.93 -13.95 0.30
CA TYR A 27 0.69 -13.99 -0.48
C TYR A 27 -0.28 -12.89 -0.07
N ALA A 28 -0.44 -12.61 1.22
CA ALA A 28 -1.27 -11.52 1.71
C ALA A 28 -0.75 -10.16 1.22
N PHE A 29 0.57 -9.91 1.33
CA PHE A 29 1.24 -8.75 0.77
C PHE A 29 0.90 -8.56 -0.72
N ALA A 30 1.17 -9.60 -1.53
CA ALA A 30 0.95 -9.53 -2.97
C ALA A 30 -0.53 -9.36 -3.33
N ALA A 31 -1.43 -10.08 -2.66
CA ALA A 31 -2.87 -10.00 -2.90
C ALA A 31 -3.42 -8.61 -2.58
N LEU A 32 -3.00 -8.01 -1.46
CA LEU A 32 -3.42 -6.66 -1.08
C LEU A 32 -2.84 -5.60 -2.02
N ALA A 33 -1.58 -5.74 -2.43
CA ALA A 33 -0.98 -4.83 -3.40
C ALA A 33 -1.74 -4.85 -4.74
N VAL A 34 -2.02 -6.03 -5.27
CA VAL A 34 -2.79 -6.20 -6.52
C VAL A 34 -4.21 -5.66 -6.35
N LEU A 35 -4.87 -5.96 -5.23
CA LEU A 35 -6.23 -5.50 -4.95
C LEU A 35 -6.32 -3.96 -4.97
N VAL A 36 -5.40 -3.28 -4.28
CA VAL A 36 -5.38 -1.81 -4.25
C VAL A 36 -5.14 -1.24 -5.65
N VAL A 37 -4.15 -1.75 -6.40
CA VAL A 37 -3.89 -1.31 -7.77
C VAL A 37 -5.13 -1.48 -8.65
N VAL A 38 -5.79 -2.63 -8.60
CA VAL A 38 -6.96 -2.93 -9.42
C VAL A 38 -8.13 -2.00 -9.07
N LEU A 39 -8.45 -1.87 -7.78
CA LEU A 39 -9.52 -0.99 -7.32
C LEU A 39 -9.25 0.48 -7.67
N ASP A 40 -8.01 0.94 -7.47
CA ASP A 40 -7.60 2.30 -7.79
C ASP A 40 -7.73 2.58 -9.30
N GLN A 41 -7.19 1.72 -10.15
CA GLN A 41 -7.22 1.93 -11.60
C GLN A 41 -8.64 1.80 -12.18
N ILE A 42 -9.48 0.89 -11.65
CA ILE A 42 -10.88 0.78 -12.05
C ILE A 42 -11.64 2.05 -11.68
N THR A 43 -11.54 2.51 -10.44
CA THR A 43 -12.26 3.70 -9.99
C THR A 43 -11.81 4.94 -10.76
N LYS A 44 -10.52 5.12 -10.97
CA LYS A 44 -9.95 6.21 -11.79
C LYS A 44 -10.41 6.15 -13.25
N ALA A 45 -10.47 4.96 -13.84
CA ALA A 45 -10.98 4.79 -15.21
C ALA A 45 -12.46 5.18 -15.32
N ILE A 46 -13.29 4.80 -14.35
CA ILE A 46 -14.70 5.19 -14.29
C ILE A 46 -14.82 6.71 -14.18
N ILE A 47 -14.09 7.33 -13.28
CA ILE A 47 -14.10 8.79 -13.08
C ILE A 47 -13.66 9.52 -14.35
N ARG A 48 -12.58 9.10 -14.99
CA ARG A 48 -12.11 9.70 -16.25
C ARG A 48 -13.11 9.54 -17.39
N GLY A 49 -13.89 8.47 -17.41
CA GLY A 49 -14.90 8.21 -18.43
C GLY A 49 -16.24 8.92 -18.21
N GLN A 50 -16.54 9.32 -16.97
CA GLN A 50 -17.85 9.89 -16.63
C GLN A 50 -17.83 11.38 -16.31
N LEU A 51 -16.70 11.93 -15.87
CA LEU A 51 -16.60 13.32 -15.47
C LEU A 51 -15.61 14.09 -16.36
N GLU A 52 -15.99 15.31 -16.70
CA GLU A 52 -15.06 16.27 -17.31
C GLU A 52 -14.00 16.73 -16.30
N LEU A 53 -12.86 17.22 -16.80
CA LEU A 53 -11.80 17.73 -15.94
C LEU A 53 -12.30 18.92 -15.12
N ARG A 54 -12.13 18.89 -13.80
CA ARG A 54 -12.62 19.85 -12.79
C ARG A 54 -14.14 19.81 -12.59
N GLU A 55 -14.84 18.86 -13.16
CA GLU A 55 -16.25 18.63 -12.84
C GLU A 55 -16.38 18.09 -11.42
N ARG A 56 -17.45 18.52 -10.72
CA ARG A 56 -17.73 18.17 -9.34
C ARG A 56 -19.21 17.87 -9.18
N HIS A 57 -19.52 16.70 -8.63
CA HIS A 57 -20.87 16.28 -8.23
C HIS A 57 -20.95 16.24 -6.72
N GLU A 58 -21.75 17.12 -6.15
CA GLU A 58 -22.04 17.12 -4.72
C GLU A 58 -22.97 15.97 -4.36
N VAL A 59 -22.54 15.07 -3.49
CA VAL A 59 -23.34 13.96 -2.97
C VAL A 59 -23.96 14.34 -1.63
N PHE A 60 -23.18 14.99 -0.77
CA PHE A 60 -23.61 15.60 0.50
C PHE A 60 -22.88 16.93 0.66
N SER A 61 -23.37 17.79 1.56
CA SER A 61 -22.74 19.10 1.83
C SER A 61 -21.25 19.03 2.23
N TRP A 62 -20.79 17.89 2.68
CA TRP A 62 -19.41 17.63 3.10
C TRP A 62 -18.64 16.65 2.21
N PHE A 63 -19.30 16.04 1.20
CA PHE A 63 -18.70 15.02 0.33
C PHE A 63 -19.13 15.22 -1.12
N SER A 64 -18.17 15.25 -2.01
CA SER A 64 -18.37 15.34 -3.45
C SER A 64 -17.49 14.33 -4.19
N ILE A 65 -17.92 13.95 -5.37
CA ILE A 65 -17.08 13.24 -6.34
C ILE A 65 -16.66 14.26 -7.39
N SER A 66 -15.37 14.40 -7.59
CA SER A 66 -14.79 15.36 -8.53
C SER A 66 -13.74 14.69 -9.42
N ARG A 67 -13.36 15.33 -10.51
CA ARG A 67 -12.21 14.91 -11.32
C ARG A 67 -11.14 15.97 -11.26
N VAL A 68 -10.09 15.72 -10.53
CA VAL A 68 -8.94 16.61 -10.39
C VAL A 68 -7.68 15.89 -10.87
N ASN A 69 -6.90 16.55 -11.71
CA ASN A 69 -5.57 16.08 -12.08
C ASN A 69 -4.53 16.68 -11.11
N ASN A 70 -3.91 15.84 -10.33
CA ASN A 70 -2.86 16.21 -9.40
C ASN A 70 -1.49 16.02 -10.04
N GLU A 71 -0.88 17.13 -10.43
CA GLU A 71 0.44 17.17 -11.07
C GLU A 71 1.59 17.17 -10.04
N GLY A 72 1.29 17.24 -8.76
CA GLY A 72 2.28 17.30 -7.70
C GLY A 72 2.40 16.03 -6.87
N ILE A 73 3.02 16.19 -5.70
CA ILE A 73 2.97 15.25 -4.58
C ILE A 73 1.75 15.63 -3.72
N ALA A 74 1.59 15.01 -2.55
CA ALA A 74 0.57 15.39 -1.60
C ALA A 74 0.45 16.93 -1.48
N PHE A 75 -0.79 17.44 -1.48
CA PHE A 75 -1.11 18.88 -1.45
C PHE A 75 -0.64 19.69 -2.68
N GLY A 76 -0.42 19.06 -3.84
CA GLY A 76 -0.02 19.76 -5.06
C GLY A 76 1.40 20.35 -5.06
N LEU A 77 2.28 19.84 -4.19
CA LEU A 77 3.69 20.28 -4.16
C LEU A 77 4.44 19.82 -5.43
N PHE A 78 5.33 20.68 -5.93
CA PHE A 78 6.18 20.44 -7.11
C PHE A 78 5.41 20.20 -8.42
N PRO A 79 4.54 21.10 -8.85
CA PRO A 79 3.83 20.99 -10.12
C PRO A 79 4.81 20.95 -11.30
N GLY A 80 4.47 20.20 -12.35
CA GLY A 80 5.26 20.10 -13.58
C GLY A 80 6.55 19.27 -13.50
N ARG A 81 6.78 18.52 -12.39
CA ARG A 81 7.96 17.66 -12.19
C ARG A 81 7.61 16.18 -12.13
N GLN A 82 6.70 15.72 -12.98
CA GLN A 82 6.15 14.34 -12.95
C GLN A 82 7.22 13.27 -13.04
N GLU A 83 8.22 13.44 -13.90
CA GLU A 83 9.32 12.48 -14.05
C GLU A 83 10.15 12.37 -12.78
N ALA A 84 10.49 13.50 -12.15
CA ALA A 84 11.23 13.51 -10.89
C ALA A 84 10.45 12.86 -9.77
N ILE A 85 9.13 13.09 -9.71
CA ILE A 85 8.24 12.47 -8.72
C ILE A 85 8.15 10.96 -8.96
N ALA A 86 8.02 10.52 -10.21
CA ALA A 86 8.00 9.09 -10.56
C ALA A 86 9.31 8.40 -10.14
N VAL A 87 10.45 8.99 -10.46
CA VAL A 87 11.77 8.48 -10.05
C VAL A 87 11.88 8.41 -8.53
N LEU A 88 11.50 9.47 -7.82
CA LEU A 88 11.52 9.51 -6.36
C LEU A 88 10.61 8.43 -5.76
N THR A 89 9.42 8.22 -6.33
CA THR A 89 8.49 7.16 -5.91
C THR A 89 9.14 5.78 -6.06
N VAL A 90 9.78 5.49 -7.18
CA VAL A 90 10.47 4.21 -7.42
C VAL A 90 11.62 4.02 -6.41
N VAL A 91 12.43 5.05 -6.18
CA VAL A 91 13.53 5.00 -5.21
C VAL A 91 13.00 4.76 -3.79
N ALA A 92 11.97 5.50 -3.38
CA ALA A 92 11.36 5.36 -2.06
C ALA A 92 10.75 3.96 -1.88
N LEU A 93 10.00 3.44 -2.87
CA LEU A 93 9.44 2.09 -2.83
C LEU A 93 10.52 1.02 -2.75
N SER A 94 11.61 1.17 -3.48
CA SER A 94 12.74 0.24 -3.43
C SER A 94 13.39 0.24 -2.05
N ALA A 95 13.62 1.39 -1.46
CA ALA A 95 14.18 1.53 -0.12
C ALA A 95 13.25 0.91 0.95
N ILE A 96 11.94 1.18 0.88
CA ILE A 96 10.93 0.60 1.76
C ILE A 96 10.87 -0.93 1.60
N ALA A 97 10.88 -1.43 0.37
CA ALA A 97 10.86 -2.87 0.10
C ALA A 97 12.07 -3.58 0.72
N ILE A 98 13.28 -3.02 0.58
CA ILE A 98 14.52 -3.53 1.18
C ILE A 98 14.40 -3.50 2.71
N ALA A 99 14.01 -2.38 3.29
CA ALA A 99 13.91 -2.20 4.73
C ALA A 99 12.88 -3.15 5.37
N LEU A 100 11.74 -3.39 4.72
CA LEU A 100 10.64 -4.17 5.27
C LEU A 100 10.68 -5.66 4.90
N ALA A 101 11.55 -6.10 3.98
CA ALA A 101 11.55 -7.49 3.47
C ALA A 101 11.67 -8.55 4.59
N GLY A 102 12.53 -8.31 5.59
CA GLY A 102 12.66 -9.17 6.76
C GLY A 102 11.43 -9.16 7.67
N LEU A 103 10.83 -8.00 7.86
CA LEU A 103 9.67 -7.78 8.74
C LEU A 103 8.39 -8.35 8.15
N VAL A 104 8.18 -8.22 6.83
CA VAL A 104 7.06 -8.86 6.09
C VAL A 104 7.03 -10.36 6.36
N SER A 105 8.19 -11.01 6.44
CA SER A 105 8.29 -12.44 6.72
C SER A 105 7.93 -12.81 8.17
N ARG A 106 7.96 -11.86 9.11
CA ARG A 106 7.80 -12.10 10.55
C ARG A 106 6.46 -11.60 11.09
N ASN A 107 6.01 -10.43 10.65
CA ASN A 107 4.81 -9.76 11.16
C ASN A 107 3.71 -9.70 10.10
N PRO A 108 2.51 -10.29 10.35
CA PRO A 108 1.40 -10.27 9.39
C PRO A 108 0.81 -8.87 9.19
N MET A 109 0.84 -8.00 10.20
CA MET A 109 0.35 -6.63 10.10
C MET A 109 1.26 -5.78 9.23
N VAL A 110 2.59 -5.94 9.39
CA VAL A 110 3.59 -5.32 8.51
C VAL A 110 3.44 -5.82 7.07
N ALA A 111 3.17 -7.13 6.88
CA ALA A 111 2.95 -7.69 5.55
C ALA A 111 1.71 -7.08 4.87
N ALA A 112 0.61 -6.96 5.59
CA ALA A 112 -0.62 -6.34 5.09
C ALA A 112 -0.40 -4.85 4.79
N GLY A 113 0.19 -4.12 5.73
CA GLY A 113 0.48 -2.69 5.58
C GLY A 113 1.41 -2.39 4.40
N ALA A 114 2.49 -3.18 4.25
CA ALA A 114 3.41 -3.05 3.13
C ALA A 114 2.72 -3.34 1.78
N GLY A 115 1.82 -4.34 1.73
CA GLY A 115 1.02 -4.63 0.53
C GLY A 115 0.14 -3.46 0.12
N LEU A 116 -0.60 -2.86 1.07
CA LEU A 116 -1.44 -1.70 0.82
C LEU A 116 -0.62 -0.48 0.36
N LEU A 117 0.50 -0.18 1.05
CA LEU A 117 1.35 0.95 0.73
C LEU A 117 1.99 0.81 -0.66
N VAL A 118 2.54 -0.36 -0.98
CA VAL A 118 3.14 -0.62 -2.28
C VAL A 118 2.07 -0.58 -3.38
N GLY A 119 0.91 -1.20 -3.16
CA GLY A 119 -0.21 -1.17 -4.12
C GLY A 119 -0.69 0.23 -4.42
N GLY A 120 -0.92 1.06 -3.40
CA GLY A 120 -1.32 2.45 -3.57
C GLY A 120 -0.26 3.28 -4.29
N SER A 121 1.01 3.13 -3.90
CA SER A 121 2.11 3.85 -4.57
C SER A 121 2.26 3.45 -6.04
N LEU A 122 2.07 2.18 -6.38
CA LEU A 122 2.06 1.70 -7.76
C LEU A 122 0.86 2.25 -8.54
N GLY A 123 -0.34 2.31 -7.93
CA GLY A 123 -1.52 2.91 -8.55
C GLY A 123 -1.27 4.36 -8.98
N ASN A 124 -0.74 5.18 -8.09
CA ASN A 124 -0.38 6.57 -8.38
C ASN A 124 0.81 6.71 -9.35
N LEU A 125 1.73 5.76 -9.35
CA LEU A 125 2.84 5.73 -10.32
C LEU A 125 2.34 5.43 -11.73
N ILE A 126 1.43 4.45 -11.87
CA ILE A 126 0.80 4.12 -13.16
C ILE A 126 0.12 5.35 -13.76
N ASP A 127 -0.65 6.10 -12.98
CA ASP A 127 -1.30 7.32 -13.48
C ASP A 127 -0.28 8.35 -13.97
N ARG A 128 0.81 8.59 -13.22
CA ARG A 128 1.85 9.53 -13.64
C ARG A 128 2.52 9.14 -14.95
N LEU A 129 2.81 7.84 -15.10
CA LEU A 129 3.47 7.34 -16.31
C LEU A 129 2.52 7.31 -17.53
N ALA A 130 1.24 6.99 -17.32
CA ALA A 130 0.28 6.85 -18.39
C ALA A 130 -0.42 8.18 -18.78
N HIS A 131 -0.65 9.08 -17.81
CA HIS A 131 -1.49 10.27 -17.98
C HIS A 131 -0.78 11.58 -17.61
N GLY A 132 0.44 11.52 -17.10
CA GLY A 132 1.21 12.70 -16.68
C GLY A 132 0.72 13.34 -15.37
N ALA A 133 -0.35 12.84 -14.76
CA ALA A 133 -0.92 13.35 -13.51
C ALA A 133 -1.71 12.25 -12.80
N VAL A 134 -1.84 12.35 -11.49
CA VAL A 134 -2.69 11.45 -10.70
C VAL A 134 -4.14 11.94 -10.77
N THR A 135 -5.08 11.03 -11.00
CA THR A 135 -6.52 11.33 -10.94
C THR A 135 -7.02 11.22 -9.51
N ASP A 136 -7.38 12.36 -8.91
CA ASP A 136 -8.01 12.46 -7.61
C ASP A 136 -9.50 12.73 -7.75
N PHE A 137 -10.34 12.09 -6.92
CA PHE A 137 -11.78 12.15 -7.11
C PHE A 137 -12.63 12.12 -5.84
N ILE A 138 -12.06 11.79 -4.69
CA ILE A 138 -12.72 11.81 -3.38
C ILE A 138 -12.48 13.18 -2.76
N ASP A 139 -13.52 14.00 -2.71
CA ASP A 139 -13.44 15.38 -2.23
C ASP A 139 -14.26 15.50 -0.93
N VAL A 140 -13.59 15.68 0.19
CA VAL A 140 -14.20 15.71 1.52
C VAL A 140 -13.96 17.09 2.17
N ALA A 141 -15.02 17.89 2.24
CA ALA A 141 -15.07 19.17 2.94
C ALA A 141 -13.89 20.11 2.60
N ARG A 142 -12.95 20.26 3.56
CA ARG A 142 -11.77 21.14 3.43
C ARG A 142 -10.47 20.38 3.16
N TRP A 143 -10.58 19.06 2.93
CA TRP A 143 -9.43 18.24 2.62
C TRP A 143 -9.14 18.26 1.11
N PRO A 144 -7.89 18.27 0.67
CA PRO A 144 -7.57 18.12 -0.75
C PRO A 144 -8.17 16.82 -1.31
N ALA A 145 -8.61 16.84 -2.55
CA ALA A 145 -9.11 15.63 -3.21
C ALA A 145 -8.02 14.54 -3.21
N PHE A 146 -8.45 13.29 -3.08
CA PHE A 146 -7.60 12.11 -3.03
C PHE A 146 -8.27 10.93 -3.76
N ASN A 147 -7.63 9.76 -3.76
CA ASN A 147 -8.08 8.57 -4.47
C ASN A 147 -7.92 7.28 -3.63
N VAL A 148 -8.26 6.13 -4.20
CA VAL A 148 -8.15 4.82 -3.51
C VAL A 148 -6.70 4.46 -3.20
N ALA A 149 -5.74 4.81 -4.07
CA ALA A 149 -4.33 4.56 -3.83
C ALA A 149 -3.83 5.29 -2.58
N ASP A 150 -4.27 6.54 -2.35
CA ASP A 150 -3.89 7.34 -1.18
C ASP A 150 -4.46 6.73 0.12
N CYS A 151 -5.68 6.18 0.06
CA CYS A 151 -6.22 5.38 1.17
C CYS A 151 -5.32 4.17 1.47
N GLY A 152 -4.89 3.45 0.43
CA GLY A 152 -3.99 2.31 0.57
C GLY A 152 -2.64 2.70 1.19
N ILE A 153 -2.03 3.79 0.74
CA ILE A 153 -0.78 4.33 1.29
C ILE A 153 -0.95 4.68 2.77
N THR A 154 -2.00 5.41 3.11
CA THR A 154 -2.25 5.91 4.47
C THR A 154 -2.52 4.76 5.44
N ILE A 155 -3.46 3.87 5.11
CA ILE A 155 -3.80 2.71 5.93
C ILE A 155 -2.59 1.78 6.04
N GLY A 156 -1.87 1.57 4.94
CA GLY A 156 -0.66 0.77 4.90
C GLY A 156 0.43 1.28 5.84
N ALA A 157 0.69 2.58 5.83
CA ALA A 157 1.66 3.20 6.73
C ALA A 157 1.26 3.04 8.20
N ILE A 158 -0.02 3.25 8.53
CA ILE A 158 -0.54 3.06 9.90
C ILE A 158 -0.34 1.61 10.35
N LEU A 159 -0.69 0.62 9.52
CA LEU A 159 -0.52 -0.80 9.86
C LEU A 159 0.94 -1.20 10.07
N ILE A 160 1.86 -0.64 9.27
CA ILE A 160 3.30 -0.87 9.46
C ILE A 160 3.73 -0.35 10.83
N VAL A 161 3.40 0.90 11.16
CA VAL A 161 3.77 1.52 12.44
C VAL A 161 3.20 0.73 13.62
N VAL A 162 1.91 0.40 13.58
CA VAL A 162 1.24 -0.37 14.65
C VAL A 162 1.85 -1.78 14.78
N GLY A 163 2.17 -2.43 13.65
CA GLY A 163 2.81 -3.74 13.66
C GLY A 163 4.20 -3.73 14.27
N LEU A 164 5.01 -2.70 13.99
CA LEU A 164 6.33 -2.54 14.60
C LEU A 164 6.24 -2.27 16.11
N MET A 165 5.32 -1.41 16.53
CA MET A 165 5.13 -1.12 17.97
C MET A 165 4.62 -2.33 18.76
N ALA A 166 3.88 -3.25 18.12
CA ALA A 166 3.42 -4.48 18.76
C ALA A 166 4.58 -5.46 18.96
N ASP A 167 5.47 -5.61 17.95
CA ASP A 167 6.64 -6.49 18.07
C ASP A 167 7.61 -6.01 19.18
N ASP A 168 7.81 -4.70 19.33
CA ASP A 168 8.68 -4.14 20.38
C ASP A 168 8.13 -4.45 21.79
N ARG A 169 6.83 -4.39 21.99
CA ARG A 169 6.20 -4.70 23.30
C ARG A 169 6.34 -6.15 23.69
N GLU A 170 6.17 -7.08 22.75
CA GLU A 170 6.36 -8.53 23.01
C GLU A 170 7.83 -8.86 23.35
N ALA A 171 8.78 -8.05 22.89
CA ALA A 171 10.20 -8.21 23.20
C ALA A 171 10.60 -7.66 24.60
N GLU A 172 9.81 -6.74 25.16
CA GLU A 172 10.07 -6.09 26.46
C GLU A 172 9.39 -6.78 27.66
N GLU A 173 8.41 -7.71 27.45
CA GLU A 173 7.79 -8.47 28.53
C GLU A 173 8.73 -9.63 28.95
N PRO A 174 9.40 -9.57 30.13
CA PRO A 174 10.20 -10.68 30.64
C PRO A 174 9.26 -11.81 31.12
N GLU A 175 9.63 -13.07 30.83
CA GLU A 175 8.98 -14.29 31.36
C GLU A 175 8.98 -14.35 32.89
#